data_e516d8482ae0050e73e2de59878e459a
#
_entry.id   e516d8482ae0050e73e2de59878e459a
#
_cell.length_a   1.000
_cell.length_b   1.000
_cell.length_c   1.000
_cell.angle_alpha   90.00
_cell.angle_beta   90.00
_cell.angle_gamma   90.00
#
_symmetry.space_group_name_H-M   'P 1'
#
loop_
_entity.id
_entity.type
_entity.pdbx_description
1 polymer ?
#
loop_
_entity_poly.entity_id
_entity_poly.type
_entity_poly.pdbx_seq_one_letter_code
_entity_poly.pdbx_strand_id
1 'polypeptide(L)'
;MNRAHTSRVVIGLGIAVAMAAFTGSTRLGAQPAAPADDPLANIVVTPEASTRPLPKIAILPSLAPDFEDVTLRSVVQRDIELSGEFEVLPDSAAPPGVYMADSPVDVKAWQAKGAEAIVRVVGRKSTDGKVELRAQAFLVSSGDKPVFEKRFEVPIDLVRSESHFVADQIIGALTGTQGGFYSQMTFVSGSGSLRRVYRIDSDGFDAKPISPTNHVAIAPAYGAGGELFWSASVDKDEYKIFKKSEPDKPIKTNVKGSIYGLAFNKDFTQVAVSIGVQDKIKIFTGPNFGELKEASPIGMAFRPSFTPTGKLAFVGEGKFNQRVYVDGKPISPEGVMASAPTFCRHPDGIRTVFSAGLGKILDLVATGENGGQLARLTQGAGSNSYPACSADGRLVAFFSTRTSGEGPGLYVMRLDGGRAKRVSTLTGDSLRWDRLPPSQSIEKK
;
A
#
# COMPACT_ATOMS: atom_id res chain seq x y z
N MET A 1 33.43 39.12 34.14
CA MET A 1 33.60 38.68 32.74
C MET A 1 32.54 37.62 32.47
N ASN A 2 31.42 38.05 31.90
CA ASN A 2 30.25 37.22 31.64
C ASN A 2 30.42 36.47 30.32
N ARG A 3 30.30 35.16 30.34
CA ARG A 3 30.12 34.34 29.14
C ARG A 3 28.63 34.05 28.98
N ALA A 4 28.06 34.58 27.92
CA ALA A 4 26.71 34.28 27.51
C ALA A 4 26.65 32.85 26.85
N HIS A 5 25.80 31.99 27.40
CA HIS A 5 25.44 30.72 26.78
C HIS A 5 24.25 30.94 25.85
N THR A 6 24.47 30.80 24.56
CA THR A 6 23.40 30.70 23.54
C THR A 6 22.86 29.29 23.53
N SER A 7 21.66 29.09 24.06
CA SER A 7 20.92 27.84 23.98
C SER A 7 20.32 27.67 22.57
N ARG A 8 20.80 26.68 21.85
CA ARG A 8 20.15 26.21 20.62
C ARG A 8 18.95 25.32 21.00
N VAL A 9 17.74 25.72 20.61
CA VAL A 9 16.53 24.93 20.76
C VAL A 9 16.51 23.89 19.63
N VAL A 10 16.73 22.63 20.01
CA VAL A 10 16.50 21.48 19.11
C VAL A 10 15.08 21.01 19.38
N ILE A 11 14.18 21.21 18.42
CA ILE A 11 12.82 20.64 18.47
C ILE A 11 12.91 19.17 18.08
N GLY A 12 13.13 18.31 19.08
CA GLY A 12 13.00 16.86 18.92
C GLY A 12 11.53 16.46 19.06
N LEU A 13 10.95 15.87 18.00
CA LEU A 13 9.66 15.18 18.09
C LEU A 13 9.88 13.87 18.88
N GLY A 14 9.90 13.94 20.20
CA GLY A 14 9.98 12.81 21.10
C GLY A 14 8.58 12.25 21.37
N ILE A 15 8.31 11.04 20.92
CA ILE A 15 7.20 10.23 21.42
C ILE A 15 7.71 9.55 22.69
N ALA A 16 7.31 10.05 23.86
CA ALA A 16 7.58 9.43 25.14
C ALA A 16 6.66 8.21 25.32
N VAL A 17 7.26 7.03 25.44
CA VAL A 17 6.57 5.82 25.91
C VAL A 17 6.67 5.81 27.42
N ALA A 18 5.55 6.00 28.11
CA ALA A 18 5.43 5.80 29.56
C ALA A 18 5.13 4.33 29.84
N MET A 19 6.05 3.61 30.48
CA MET A 19 5.79 2.32 31.14
C MET A 19 5.10 2.59 32.48
N ALA A 20 3.87 2.10 32.66
CA ALA A 20 3.21 2.02 33.95
C ALA A 20 3.30 0.58 34.49
N ALA A 21 3.87 0.43 35.65
CA ALA A 21 3.92 -0.82 36.42
C ALA A 21 2.52 -1.14 36.99
N PHE A 22 2.03 -2.36 36.81
CA PHE A 22 0.78 -2.86 37.41
C PHE A 22 1.09 -3.52 38.77
N THR A 23 0.55 -2.95 39.83
CA THR A 23 0.29 -3.65 41.09
C THR A 23 -1.19 -3.99 41.14
N GLY A 24 -1.50 -5.28 41.36
CA GLY A 24 -2.85 -5.77 41.36
C GLY A 24 -3.70 -5.38 42.56
N SER A 25 -4.99 -5.16 42.37
CA SER A 25 -6.04 -5.36 43.37
C SER A 25 -7.42 -5.53 42.72
N THR A 26 -8.08 -6.59 43.11
CA THR A 26 -9.50 -6.97 43.20
C THR A 26 -10.55 -6.35 42.28
N ARG A 27 -11.25 -7.23 41.57
CA ARG A 27 -12.42 -7.01 40.73
C ARG A 27 -13.57 -6.36 41.48
N LEU A 28 -13.95 -5.17 41.09
CA LEU A 28 -15.32 -4.66 41.15
C LEU A 28 -15.79 -4.55 39.69
N GLY A 29 -16.97 -5.08 39.40
CA GLY A 29 -17.52 -5.10 38.04
C GLY A 29 -17.65 -3.66 37.51
N ALA A 30 -16.79 -3.31 36.59
CA ALA A 30 -16.89 -2.07 35.85
C ALA A 30 -18.02 -2.22 34.82
N GLN A 31 -19.10 -1.45 35.03
CA GLN A 31 -20.05 -1.13 33.98
C GLN A 31 -19.25 -0.67 32.74
N PRO A 32 -19.58 -1.13 31.51
CA PRO A 32 -18.88 -0.63 30.33
C PRO A 32 -19.03 0.88 30.29
N ALA A 33 -17.91 1.60 30.29
CA ALA A 33 -17.89 3.04 30.09
C ALA A 33 -18.65 3.32 28.79
N ALA A 34 -19.60 4.26 28.84
CA ALA A 34 -20.23 4.79 27.65
C ALA A 34 -19.11 5.15 26.64
N PRO A 35 -19.25 4.81 25.36
CA PRO A 35 -18.23 5.17 24.37
C PRO A 35 -18.01 6.68 24.48
N ALA A 36 -16.76 7.08 24.72
CA ALA A 36 -16.35 8.46 24.55
C ALA A 36 -16.83 8.88 23.15
N ASP A 37 -17.42 10.08 23.01
CA ASP A 37 -18.00 10.58 21.77
C ASP A 37 -17.04 10.28 20.60
N ASP A 38 -17.37 9.28 19.80
CA ASP A 38 -16.60 8.92 18.62
C ASP A 38 -16.84 10.01 17.56
N PRO A 39 -15.85 10.86 17.25
CA PRO A 39 -16.04 11.98 16.33
C PRO A 39 -16.36 11.52 14.91
N LEU A 40 -16.17 10.22 14.62
CA LEU A 40 -16.49 9.57 13.36
C LEU A 40 -17.80 8.78 13.41
N ALA A 41 -18.54 8.83 14.52
CA ALA A 41 -19.79 8.05 14.73
C ALA A 41 -20.87 8.36 13.68
N ASN A 42 -20.91 9.58 13.16
CA ASN A 42 -21.88 10.01 12.15
C ASN A 42 -21.45 9.69 10.71
N ILE A 43 -20.28 9.09 10.52
CA ILE A 43 -19.81 8.70 9.19
C ILE A 43 -20.35 7.30 8.88
N VAL A 44 -20.87 7.12 7.65
CA VAL A 44 -21.34 5.82 7.18
C VAL A 44 -20.18 4.84 7.22
N VAL A 45 -20.33 3.74 7.96
CA VAL A 45 -19.34 2.67 8.01
C VAL A 45 -19.57 1.76 6.82
N THR A 46 -18.54 1.60 5.99
CA THR A 46 -18.52 0.53 5.01
C THR A 46 -18.05 -0.73 5.74
N PRO A 47 -18.90 -1.77 5.89
CA PRO A 47 -18.54 -2.93 6.69
C PRO A 47 -17.24 -3.58 6.19
N GLU A 48 -16.31 -3.89 7.11
CA GLU A 48 -15.14 -4.75 6.79
C GLU A 48 -15.58 -6.15 6.30
N ALA A 49 -16.79 -6.56 6.65
CA ALA A 49 -17.39 -7.80 6.17
C ALA A 49 -18.40 -7.47 5.06
N SER A 50 -18.00 -7.69 3.83
CA SER A 50 -18.98 -7.85 2.75
C SER A 50 -19.86 -9.04 3.12
N THR A 51 -21.16 -8.84 3.24
CA THR A 51 -22.14 -9.92 3.41
C THR A 51 -22.42 -10.66 2.09
N ARG A 52 -21.85 -10.18 0.98
CA ARG A 52 -21.98 -10.84 -0.31
C ARG A 52 -21.10 -12.10 -0.36
N PRO A 53 -21.68 -13.29 -0.59
CA PRO A 53 -20.87 -14.47 -0.82
C PRO A 53 -20.01 -14.25 -2.06
N LEU A 54 -18.70 -14.53 -1.93
CA LEU A 54 -17.78 -14.45 -3.05
C LEU A 54 -17.90 -15.71 -3.91
N PRO A 55 -17.76 -15.59 -5.25
CA PRO A 55 -17.69 -16.75 -6.13
C PRO A 55 -16.47 -17.61 -5.75
N LYS A 56 -16.67 -18.93 -5.75
CA LYS A 56 -15.60 -19.88 -5.36
C LYS A 56 -14.71 -20.18 -6.54
N ILE A 57 -13.40 -20.10 -6.32
CA ILE A 57 -12.38 -20.38 -7.31
C ILE A 57 -11.46 -21.51 -6.87
N ALA A 58 -11.15 -22.43 -7.76
CA ALA A 58 -10.18 -23.48 -7.55
C ALA A 58 -8.87 -23.15 -8.26
N ILE A 59 -7.74 -23.25 -7.54
CA ILE A 59 -6.41 -23.21 -8.16
C ILE A 59 -5.90 -24.63 -8.22
N LEU A 60 -5.71 -25.16 -9.40
CA LEU A 60 -5.35 -26.58 -9.58
C LEU A 60 -4.04 -26.90 -8.87
N PRO A 61 -3.96 -28.04 -8.16
CA PRO A 61 -2.70 -28.52 -7.61
C PRO A 61 -1.66 -28.75 -8.71
N SER A 62 -0.39 -28.56 -8.40
CA SER A 62 0.71 -28.90 -9.29
C SER A 62 1.39 -30.20 -8.84
N LEU A 63 1.74 -31.07 -9.79
CA LEU A 63 2.53 -32.27 -9.53
C LEU A 63 4.03 -32.07 -9.76
N ALA A 64 4.44 -30.94 -10.35
CA ALA A 64 5.84 -30.60 -10.57
C ALA A 64 6.29 -29.58 -9.54
N PRO A 65 6.95 -29.96 -8.43
CA PRO A 65 7.34 -29.06 -7.35
C PRO A 65 8.62 -28.28 -7.66
N ASP A 66 8.87 -27.96 -8.94
CA ASP A 66 9.98 -27.10 -9.31
C ASP A 66 9.76 -25.68 -8.79
N PHE A 67 10.86 -24.99 -8.51
CA PHE A 67 10.81 -23.64 -7.91
C PHE A 67 9.90 -22.67 -8.68
N GLU A 68 9.95 -22.71 -10.00
CA GLU A 68 9.17 -21.83 -10.88
C GLU A 68 7.68 -22.11 -10.78
N ASP A 69 7.31 -23.38 -10.74
CA ASP A 69 5.92 -23.82 -10.66
C ASP A 69 5.31 -23.49 -9.31
N VAL A 70 6.03 -23.81 -8.22
CA VAL A 70 5.63 -23.49 -6.85
C VAL A 70 5.51 -21.95 -6.67
N THR A 71 6.45 -21.17 -7.20
CA THR A 71 6.42 -19.73 -7.10
C THR A 71 5.21 -19.15 -7.85
N LEU A 72 5.01 -19.54 -9.10
CA LEU A 72 3.88 -19.08 -9.91
C LEU A 72 2.54 -19.38 -9.22
N ARG A 73 2.35 -20.63 -8.79
CA ARG A 73 1.10 -21.06 -8.17
C ARG A 73 0.85 -20.31 -6.85
N SER A 74 1.84 -20.22 -5.99
CA SER A 74 1.68 -19.56 -4.68
C SER A 74 1.39 -18.06 -4.82
N VAL A 75 2.06 -17.37 -5.75
CA VAL A 75 1.80 -15.95 -6.04
C VAL A 75 0.40 -15.76 -6.59
N VAL A 76 0.02 -16.53 -7.62
CA VAL A 76 -1.32 -16.40 -8.22
C VAL A 76 -2.42 -16.69 -7.20
N GLN A 77 -2.27 -17.74 -6.39
CA GLN A 77 -3.21 -18.04 -5.31
C GLN A 77 -3.32 -16.88 -4.32
N ARG A 78 -2.17 -16.37 -3.85
CA ARG A 78 -2.12 -15.29 -2.87
C ARG A 78 -2.76 -14.01 -3.40
N ASP A 79 -2.47 -13.64 -4.64
CA ASP A 79 -3.03 -12.44 -5.26
C ASP A 79 -4.55 -12.55 -5.46
N ILE A 80 -5.04 -13.71 -5.90
CA ILE A 80 -6.48 -13.98 -6.01
C ILE A 80 -7.16 -13.88 -4.65
N GLU A 81 -6.56 -14.44 -3.58
CA GLU A 81 -7.08 -14.32 -2.23
C GLU A 81 -7.09 -12.87 -1.72
N LEU A 82 -6.02 -12.11 -2.00
CA LEU A 82 -5.89 -10.71 -1.58
C LEU A 82 -6.77 -9.76 -2.38
N SER A 83 -7.11 -10.10 -3.62
CA SER A 83 -8.02 -9.31 -4.45
C SER A 83 -9.40 -9.14 -3.82
N GLY A 84 -9.81 -10.10 -2.98
CA GLY A 84 -11.13 -10.13 -2.36
C GLY A 84 -12.28 -10.29 -3.36
N GLU A 85 -11.97 -10.73 -4.59
CA GLU A 85 -12.96 -11.03 -5.63
C GLU A 85 -13.51 -12.45 -5.51
N PHE A 86 -12.73 -13.36 -4.91
CA PHE A 86 -13.01 -14.79 -4.87
C PHE A 86 -12.76 -15.39 -3.49
N GLU A 87 -13.48 -16.45 -3.18
CA GLU A 87 -13.16 -17.40 -2.12
C GLU A 87 -12.36 -18.56 -2.73
N VAL A 88 -11.08 -18.69 -2.38
CA VAL A 88 -10.24 -19.78 -2.89
C VAL A 88 -10.57 -21.09 -2.18
N LEU A 89 -10.89 -22.11 -2.94
CA LEU A 89 -11.10 -23.46 -2.41
C LEU A 89 -9.77 -24.04 -1.88
N PRO A 90 -9.77 -24.71 -0.72
CA PRO A 90 -8.56 -25.34 -0.20
C PRO A 90 -8.12 -26.52 -1.09
N ASP A 91 -6.83 -26.83 -1.12
CA ASP A 91 -6.26 -27.94 -1.90
C ASP A 91 -6.91 -29.30 -1.54
N SER A 92 -7.36 -29.46 -0.29
CA SER A 92 -8.09 -30.65 0.16
C SER A 92 -9.45 -30.85 -0.53
N ALA A 93 -10.00 -29.84 -1.16
CA ALA A 93 -11.23 -29.95 -1.94
C ALA A 93 -11.00 -30.54 -3.33
N ALA A 94 -9.73 -30.68 -3.76
CA ALA A 94 -9.41 -31.16 -5.09
C ALA A 94 -10.04 -32.56 -5.37
N PRO A 95 -10.74 -32.74 -6.49
CA PRO A 95 -11.23 -34.04 -6.90
C PRO A 95 -10.07 -35.05 -7.06
N PRO A 96 -10.28 -36.35 -6.82
CA PRO A 96 -9.29 -37.35 -7.16
C PRO A 96 -8.91 -37.31 -8.63
N GLY A 97 -7.63 -37.34 -8.94
CA GLY A 97 -7.18 -37.27 -10.34
C GLY A 97 -5.70 -36.93 -10.47
N VAL A 98 -5.25 -36.89 -11.72
CA VAL A 98 -3.89 -36.53 -12.10
C VAL A 98 -3.90 -35.10 -12.66
N TYR A 99 -3.17 -34.20 -12.01
CA TYR A 99 -3.12 -32.77 -12.39
C TYR A 99 -1.86 -32.44 -13.19
N MET A 100 -1.70 -33.10 -14.34
CA MET A 100 -0.57 -32.77 -15.23
C MET A 100 -0.84 -31.49 -16.00
N ALA A 101 0.21 -30.81 -16.42
CA ALA A 101 0.14 -29.55 -17.14
C ALA A 101 -0.76 -29.57 -18.38
N ASP A 102 -0.77 -30.69 -19.09
CA ASP A 102 -1.50 -30.85 -20.36
C ASP A 102 -2.74 -31.77 -20.24
N SER A 103 -3.07 -32.24 -19.04
CA SER A 103 -4.30 -33.01 -18.83
C SER A 103 -5.54 -32.14 -19.03
N PRO A 104 -6.63 -32.68 -19.58
CA PRO A 104 -7.91 -31.99 -19.59
C PRO A 104 -8.33 -31.60 -18.16
N VAL A 105 -8.96 -30.43 -18.02
CA VAL A 105 -9.55 -30.00 -16.75
C VAL A 105 -10.93 -30.60 -16.63
N ASP A 106 -11.18 -31.41 -15.61
CA ASP A 106 -12.51 -31.92 -15.31
C ASP A 106 -13.36 -30.85 -14.62
N VAL A 107 -13.94 -29.97 -15.42
CA VAL A 107 -14.77 -28.85 -14.95
C VAL A 107 -15.96 -29.34 -14.13
N LYS A 108 -16.56 -30.51 -14.50
CA LYS A 108 -17.74 -31.05 -13.79
C LYS A 108 -17.37 -31.54 -12.40
N ALA A 109 -16.21 -32.19 -12.25
CA ALA A 109 -15.74 -32.63 -10.93
C ALA A 109 -15.48 -31.43 -10.00
N TRP A 110 -14.91 -30.35 -10.50
CA TRP A 110 -14.72 -29.11 -9.73
C TRP A 110 -16.05 -28.39 -9.44
N GLN A 111 -16.99 -28.39 -10.38
CA GLN A 111 -18.34 -27.89 -10.16
C GLN A 111 -19.02 -28.60 -9.00
N ALA A 112 -18.88 -29.92 -8.90
CA ALA A 112 -19.41 -30.72 -7.80
C ALA A 112 -18.79 -30.35 -6.42
N LYS A 113 -17.61 -29.71 -6.41
CA LYS A 113 -16.96 -29.15 -5.22
C LYS A 113 -17.36 -27.69 -4.96
N GLY A 114 -18.23 -27.13 -5.78
CA GLY A 114 -18.76 -25.77 -5.66
C GLY A 114 -17.88 -24.71 -6.30
N ALA A 115 -16.89 -25.07 -7.14
CA ALA A 115 -16.13 -24.11 -7.91
C ALA A 115 -17.01 -23.42 -8.97
N GLU A 116 -16.88 -22.11 -9.10
CA GLU A 116 -17.49 -21.30 -10.17
C GLU A 116 -16.45 -20.87 -11.20
N ALA A 117 -15.18 -20.80 -10.77
CA ALA A 117 -14.03 -20.59 -11.65
C ALA A 117 -12.90 -21.56 -11.30
N ILE A 118 -12.06 -21.87 -12.29
CA ILE A 118 -10.92 -22.76 -12.11
C ILE A 118 -9.72 -22.10 -12.78
N VAL A 119 -8.57 -22.14 -12.11
CA VAL A 119 -7.29 -21.63 -12.61
C VAL A 119 -6.28 -22.76 -12.63
N ARG A 120 -5.62 -22.91 -13.77
CA ARG A 120 -4.43 -23.74 -13.91
C ARG A 120 -3.25 -22.86 -14.29
N VAL A 121 -2.17 -22.94 -13.52
CA VAL A 121 -0.90 -22.31 -13.83
C VAL A 121 0.22 -23.34 -13.79
N VAL A 122 1.20 -23.19 -14.66
CA VAL A 122 2.35 -24.08 -14.79
C VAL A 122 3.58 -23.26 -15.12
N GLY A 123 4.63 -23.39 -14.31
CA GLY A 123 5.95 -22.81 -14.53
C GLY A 123 6.95 -23.87 -14.94
N ARG A 124 7.68 -23.70 -16.04
CA ARG A 124 8.70 -24.66 -16.50
C ARG A 124 9.95 -23.95 -17.00
N LYS A 125 11.11 -24.45 -16.62
CA LYS A 125 12.38 -24.01 -17.20
C LYS A 125 12.41 -24.30 -18.69
N SER A 126 12.83 -23.32 -19.48
CA SER A 126 13.22 -23.42 -20.86
C SER A 126 14.71 -23.74 -20.98
N THR A 127 15.14 -24.21 -22.16
CA THR A 127 16.55 -24.53 -22.44
C THR A 127 17.51 -23.35 -22.35
N ASP A 128 17.01 -22.12 -22.47
CA ASP A 128 17.81 -20.90 -22.56
C ASP A 128 17.95 -20.15 -21.23
N GLY A 129 17.72 -20.83 -20.09
CA GLY A 129 17.75 -20.19 -18.76
C GLY A 129 16.58 -19.26 -18.47
N LYS A 130 15.57 -19.30 -19.32
CA LYS A 130 14.28 -18.64 -19.13
C LYS A 130 13.25 -19.60 -18.53
N VAL A 131 12.13 -19.07 -18.17
CA VAL A 131 10.98 -19.81 -17.63
C VAL A 131 9.78 -19.54 -18.49
N GLU A 132 9.05 -20.58 -18.89
CA GLU A 132 7.73 -20.47 -19.46
C GLU A 132 6.69 -20.49 -18.33
N LEU A 133 5.87 -19.45 -18.25
CA LEU A 133 4.71 -19.35 -17.37
C LEU A 133 3.45 -19.55 -18.22
N ARG A 134 2.73 -20.65 -18.00
CA ARG A 134 1.45 -20.92 -18.66
C ARG A 134 0.32 -20.69 -17.68
N ALA A 135 -0.74 -20.03 -18.15
CA ALA A 135 -1.92 -19.75 -17.34
C ALA A 135 -3.20 -20.02 -18.15
N GLN A 136 -4.16 -20.69 -17.52
CA GLN A 136 -5.50 -20.94 -18.06
C GLN A 136 -6.52 -20.63 -16.97
N ALA A 137 -7.63 -20.00 -17.36
CA ALA A 137 -8.77 -19.79 -16.48
C ALA A 137 -10.06 -20.27 -17.17
N PHE A 138 -10.92 -20.90 -16.39
CA PHE A 138 -12.18 -21.46 -16.83
C PHE A 138 -13.31 -20.85 -16.00
N LEU A 139 -14.42 -20.51 -16.63
CA LEU A 139 -15.68 -20.28 -15.95
C LEU A 139 -16.52 -21.55 -16.08
N VAL A 140 -16.92 -22.12 -14.96
CA VAL A 140 -17.70 -23.36 -14.91
C VAL A 140 -18.99 -23.24 -15.74
N SER A 141 -19.62 -22.07 -15.72
CA SER A 141 -20.80 -21.76 -16.52
C SER A 141 -20.57 -21.77 -18.04
N SER A 142 -19.32 -21.64 -18.48
CA SER A 142 -18.92 -21.62 -19.90
C SER A 142 -18.45 -22.99 -20.43
N GLY A 143 -18.41 -24.01 -19.55
CA GLY A 143 -18.00 -25.37 -19.88
C GLY A 143 -16.49 -25.60 -19.79
N ASP A 144 -15.97 -26.54 -20.56
CA ASP A 144 -14.62 -27.07 -20.50
C ASP A 144 -13.58 -26.29 -21.31
N LYS A 145 -14.00 -25.25 -22.03
CA LYS A 145 -13.06 -24.38 -22.74
C LYS A 145 -12.57 -23.26 -21.86
N PRO A 146 -11.25 -22.99 -21.83
CA PRO A 146 -10.72 -21.86 -21.07
C PRO A 146 -11.23 -20.53 -21.65
N VAL A 147 -11.65 -19.62 -20.78
CA VAL A 147 -11.96 -18.23 -21.13
C VAL A 147 -10.71 -17.37 -21.23
N PHE A 148 -9.60 -17.89 -20.69
CA PHE A 148 -8.28 -17.28 -20.76
C PHE A 148 -7.23 -18.38 -20.90
N GLU A 149 -6.34 -18.24 -21.88
CA GLU A 149 -5.16 -19.09 -22.04
C GLU A 149 -4.02 -18.27 -22.59
N LYS A 150 -2.91 -18.20 -21.86
CA LYS A 150 -1.70 -17.49 -22.26
C LYS A 150 -0.45 -18.22 -21.81
N ARG A 151 0.63 -17.97 -22.55
CA ARG A 151 1.99 -18.44 -22.26
C ARG A 151 2.93 -17.25 -22.31
N PHE A 152 3.79 -17.13 -21.30
CA PHE A 152 4.75 -16.04 -21.17
C PHE A 152 6.14 -16.65 -21.01
N GLU A 153 7.10 -16.11 -21.70
CA GLU A 153 8.52 -16.41 -21.47
C GLU A 153 9.13 -15.29 -20.65
N VAL A 154 9.77 -15.63 -19.54
CA VAL A 154 10.29 -14.67 -18.57
C VAL A 154 11.73 -15.03 -18.16
N PRO A 155 12.60 -14.06 -17.83
CA PRO A 155 13.86 -14.31 -17.16
C PRO A 155 13.64 -15.00 -15.81
N ILE A 156 14.52 -15.92 -15.43
CA ILE A 156 14.37 -16.73 -14.21
C ILE A 156 14.36 -15.87 -12.93
N ASP A 157 15.11 -14.80 -12.90
CA ASP A 157 15.17 -13.85 -11.77
C ASP A 157 13.93 -12.99 -11.64
N LEU A 158 13.07 -12.95 -12.66
CA LEU A 158 11.81 -12.20 -12.67
C LEU A 158 10.57 -13.08 -12.48
N VAL A 159 10.73 -14.39 -12.28
CA VAL A 159 9.60 -15.33 -12.17
C VAL A 159 8.57 -14.85 -11.16
N ARG A 160 9.00 -14.37 -9.98
CA ARG A 160 8.06 -13.92 -8.96
C ARG A 160 7.30 -12.66 -9.38
N SER A 161 7.99 -11.63 -9.85
CA SER A 161 7.33 -10.39 -10.29
C SER A 161 6.38 -10.64 -11.48
N GLU A 162 6.82 -11.45 -12.45
CA GLU A 162 5.99 -11.79 -13.60
C GLU A 162 4.82 -12.74 -13.23
N SER A 163 4.91 -13.48 -12.13
CA SER A 163 3.78 -14.23 -11.59
C SER A 163 2.65 -13.31 -11.11
N HIS A 164 2.96 -12.15 -10.52
CA HIS A 164 1.98 -11.11 -10.21
C HIS A 164 1.33 -10.55 -11.48
N PHE A 165 2.12 -10.36 -12.56
CA PHE A 165 1.56 -9.96 -13.85
C PHE A 165 0.57 -11.00 -14.40
N VAL A 166 0.92 -12.29 -14.30
CA VAL A 166 0.02 -13.39 -14.71
C VAL A 166 -1.25 -13.40 -13.86
N ALA A 167 -1.13 -13.21 -12.54
CA ALA A 167 -2.29 -13.11 -11.64
C ALA A 167 -3.23 -11.95 -12.04
N ASP A 168 -2.67 -10.78 -12.34
CA ASP A 168 -3.44 -9.62 -12.79
C ASP A 168 -4.20 -9.89 -14.10
N GLN A 169 -3.59 -10.62 -15.05
CA GLN A 169 -4.24 -11.02 -16.29
C GLN A 169 -5.40 -12.01 -16.02
N ILE A 170 -5.21 -12.99 -15.14
CA ILE A 170 -6.25 -13.96 -14.74
C ILE A 170 -7.43 -13.23 -14.09
N ILE A 171 -7.14 -12.36 -13.11
CA ILE A 171 -8.18 -11.55 -12.44
C ILE A 171 -8.94 -10.73 -13.46
N GLY A 172 -8.25 -10.09 -14.41
CA GLY A 172 -8.86 -9.34 -15.50
C GLY A 172 -9.79 -10.18 -16.37
N ALA A 173 -9.38 -11.37 -16.73
CA ALA A 173 -10.17 -12.28 -17.57
C ALA A 173 -11.45 -12.77 -16.86
N LEU A 174 -11.38 -12.96 -15.54
CA LEU A 174 -12.51 -13.47 -14.75
C LEU A 174 -13.46 -12.37 -14.26
N THR A 175 -12.96 -11.14 -14.04
CA THR A 175 -13.75 -10.04 -13.45
C THR A 175 -14.05 -8.90 -14.41
N GLY A 176 -13.40 -8.88 -15.59
CA GLY A 176 -13.46 -7.77 -16.53
C GLY A 176 -12.55 -6.59 -16.19
N THR A 177 -11.86 -6.61 -15.05
CA THR A 177 -10.94 -5.53 -14.62
C THR A 177 -9.62 -6.12 -14.15
N GLN A 178 -8.54 -5.74 -14.83
CA GLN A 178 -7.19 -6.22 -14.53
C GLN A 178 -6.82 -5.97 -13.06
N GLY A 179 -6.09 -6.89 -12.45
CA GLY A 179 -5.57 -6.76 -11.10
C GLY A 179 -4.52 -5.66 -10.94
N GLY A 180 -4.05 -5.45 -9.73
CA GLY A 180 -3.07 -4.43 -9.39
C GLY A 180 -1.84 -4.97 -8.65
N PHE A 181 -1.60 -6.29 -8.70
CA PHE A 181 -0.53 -6.96 -7.94
C PHE A 181 0.84 -6.90 -8.63
N TYR A 182 0.90 -6.63 -9.94
CA TYR A 182 2.16 -6.32 -10.62
C TYR A 182 2.65 -4.94 -10.19
N SER A 183 3.01 -4.86 -8.91
CA SER A 183 3.31 -3.63 -8.18
C SER A 183 4.13 -3.94 -6.94
N GLN A 184 4.64 -2.90 -6.29
CA GLN A 184 5.42 -3.03 -5.06
C GLN A 184 5.05 -1.93 -4.07
N MET A 185 5.26 -2.19 -2.80
CA MET A 185 5.09 -1.19 -1.75
C MET A 185 6.45 -0.74 -1.22
N THR A 186 6.53 0.54 -0.83
CA THR A 186 7.65 1.08 -0.08
C THR A 186 7.14 1.80 1.17
N PHE A 187 7.91 1.74 2.22
CA PHE A 187 7.58 2.37 3.50
C PHE A 187 8.85 2.63 4.30
N VAL A 188 8.72 3.39 5.36
CA VAL A 188 9.80 3.58 6.33
C VAL A 188 9.51 2.72 7.55
N SER A 189 10.50 1.94 7.97
CA SER A 189 10.46 1.14 9.20
C SER A 189 11.70 1.39 10.05
N GLY A 190 11.63 1.03 11.33
CA GLY A 190 12.66 1.31 12.32
C GLY A 190 12.37 2.56 13.16
N SER A 191 13.17 2.79 14.17
CA SER A 191 13.05 3.92 15.08
C SER A 191 14.38 4.66 15.23
N GLY A 192 14.33 5.96 15.54
CA GLY A 192 15.51 6.80 15.73
C GLY A 192 16.47 6.72 14.54
N SER A 193 17.74 6.42 14.80
CA SER A 193 18.78 6.27 13.78
C SER A 193 18.67 5.03 12.91
N LEU A 194 17.79 4.09 13.25
CA LEU A 194 17.58 2.84 12.49
C LEU A 194 16.49 2.96 11.43
N ARG A 195 15.93 4.14 11.22
CA ARG A 195 14.87 4.35 10.21
C ARG A 195 15.42 4.17 8.80
N ARG A 196 14.80 3.24 8.06
CA ARG A 196 15.20 2.88 6.70
C ARG A 196 13.99 2.83 5.78
N VAL A 197 14.21 3.12 4.51
CA VAL A 197 13.23 2.79 3.46
C VAL A 197 13.30 1.30 3.18
N TYR A 198 12.16 0.64 3.22
CA TYR A 198 11.95 -0.76 2.85
C TYR A 198 11.15 -0.84 1.56
N ARG A 199 11.41 -1.88 0.78
CA ARG A 199 10.56 -2.34 -0.31
C ARG A 199 9.99 -3.71 0.07
N ILE A 200 8.76 -3.98 -0.34
CA ILE A 200 8.05 -5.23 -0.16
C ILE A 200 7.15 -5.47 -1.38
N ASP A 201 6.98 -6.71 -1.80
CA ASP A 201 6.06 -7.04 -2.89
C ASP A 201 4.60 -6.77 -2.47
N SER A 202 3.71 -6.62 -3.43
CA SER A 202 2.29 -6.30 -3.20
C SER A 202 1.56 -7.33 -2.32
N ASP A 203 2.01 -8.58 -2.32
CA ASP A 203 1.49 -9.67 -1.51
C ASP A 203 2.13 -9.81 -0.13
N GLY A 204 3.11 -8.95 0.19
CA GLY A 204 3.79 -8.89 1.48
C GLY A 204 5.07 -9.71 1.60
N PHE A 205 5.58 -10.25 0.50
CA PHE A 205 6.83 -11.00 0.47
C PHE A 205 8.05 -10.13 0.16
N ASP A 206 9.25 -10.69 0.33
CA ASP A 206 10.56 -10.11 -0.03
C ASP A 206 10.80 -8.70 0.53
N ALA A 207 10.40 -8.47 1.78
CA ALA A 207 10.66 -7.20 2.45
C ALA A 207 12.17 -7.00 2.68
N LYS A 208 12.73 -5.92 2.13
CA LYS A 208 14.15 -5.60 2.28
C LYS A 208 14.43 -4.12 2.37
N PRO A 209 15.46 -3.71 3.15
CA PRO A 209 15.88 -2.32 3.22
C PRO A 209 16.52 -1.91 1.89
N ILE A 210 16.17 -0.70 1.43
CA ILE A 210 16.68 -0.12 0.17
C ILE A 210 17.65 1.04 0.46
N SER A 211 17.35 1.88 1.46
CA SER A 211 18.23 3.01 1.78
C SER A 211 19.51 2.54 2.50
N PRO A 212 20.66 3.24 2.34
CA PRO A 212 21.91 2.95 3.03
C PRO A 212 21.79 2.95 4.56
N THR A 213 22.68 2.23 5.27
CA THR A 213 22.62 2.07 6.73
C THR A 213 22.86 3.37 7.51
N ASN A 214 23.61 4.30 6.93
CA ASN A 214 23.90 5.61 7.48
C ASN A 214 22.79 6.66 7.21
N HIS A 215 21.74 6.30 6.47
CA HIS A 215 20.60 7.19 6.21
C HIS A 215 19.53 7.00 7.27
N VAL A 216 19.20 8.06 7.98
CA VAL A 216 17.94 8.14 8.75
C VAL A 216 16.84 8.60 7.81
N ALA A 217 16.17 7.64 7.18
CA ALA A 217 15.31 7.90 6.03
C ALA A 217 13.85 8.18 6.41
N ILE A 218 13.20 9.03 5.62
CA ILE A 218 11.76 9.36 5.67
C ILE A 218 11.22 9.56 4.25
N ALA A 219 9.91 9.58 4.11
CA ALA A 219 9.15 10.06 2.96
C ALA A 219 9.62 9.51 1.59
N PRO A 220 9.54 8.18 1.36
CA PRO A 220 9.81 7.62 0.05
C PRO A 220 8.79 8.09 -0.99
N ALA A 221 9.23 8.27 -2.24
CA ALA A 221 8.38 8.59 -3.38
C ALA A 221 8.98 8.03 -4.68
N TYR A 222 8.11 7.54 -5.55
CA TYR A 222 8.51 7.09 -6.88
C TYR A 222 8.47 8.25 -7.88
N GLY A 223 9.52 8.35 -8.68
CA GLY A 223 9.65 9.26 -9.81
C GLY A 223 9.59 8.53 -11.15
N ALA A 224 9.97 9.23 -12.21
CA ALA A 224 9.98 8.69 -13.57
C ALA A 224 10.79 7.39 -13.66
N GLY A 225 10.31 6.45 -14.48
CA GLY A 225 10.99 5.17 -14.71
C GLY A 225 11.02 4.23 -13.49
N GLY A 226 10.22 4.50 -12.45
CA GLY A 226 10.24 3.71 -11.21
C GLY A 226 11.43 4.03 -10.29
N GLU A 227 12.16 5.12 -10.54
CA GLU A 227 13.25 5.58 -9.67
C GLU A 227 12.69 5.95 -8.29
N LEU A 228 13.29 5.39 -7.25
CA LEU A 228 12.89 5.64 -5.88
C LEU A 228 13.71 6.77 -5.27
N PHE A 229 13.00 7.78 -4.78
CA PHE A 229 13.55 8.89 -4.03
C PHE A 229 13.15 8.78 -2.56
N TRP A 230 13.96 9.35 -1.67
CA TRP A 230 13.61 9.53 -0.27
C TRP A 230 14.30 10.77 0.31
N SER A 231 13.80 11.23 1.43
CA SER A 231 14.51 12.20 2.23
C SER A 231 15.27 11.49 3.34
N ALA A 232 16.50 11.92 3.62
CA ALA A 232 17.29 11.35 4.71
C ALA A 232 18.22 12.39 5.36
N SER A 233 18.45 12.21 6.66
CA SER A 233 19.57 12.80 7.38
C SER A 233 20.74 11.82 7.38
N VAL A 234 21.91 12.32 7.06
CA VAL A 234 23.20 11.60 7.13
C VAL A 234 24.06 12.34 8.14
N ASP A 235 24.70 11.62 9.07
CA ASP A 235 25.56 12.17 10.12
C ASP A 235 24.90 13.28 10.97
N LYS A 236 23.57 13.16 11.18
CA LYS A 236 22.72 14.13 11.90
C LYS A 236 22.59 15.50 11.22
N ASP A 237 22.96 15.61 9.97
CA ASP A 237 22.73 16.80 9.15
C ASP A 237 21.24 17.03 8.84
N GLU A 238 20.96 18.15 8.17
CA GLU A 238 19.64 18.43 7.63
C GLU A 238 19.18 17.32 6.68
N TYR A 239 17.87 17.05 6.68
CA TYR A 239 17.28 16.11 5.74
C TYR A 239 17.42 16.61 4.31
N LYS A 240 18.01 15.78 3.45
CA LYS A 240 18.25 16.03 2.02
C LYS A 240 17.57 14.96 1.16
N ILE A 241 17.36 15.23 -0.11
CA ILE A 241 16.77 14.28 -1.05
C ILE A 241 17.87 13.38 -1.62
N PHE A 242 17.61 12.08 -1.66
CA PHE A 242 18.45 11.06 -2.27
C PHE A 242 17.63 10.24 -3.26
N LYS A 243 18.30 9.53 -4.18
CA LYS A 243 17.67 8.57 -5.10
C LYS A 243 18.39 7.22 -5.07
N LYS A 244 17.69 6.17 -5.40
CA LYS A 244 18.21 4.80 -5.32
C LYS A 244 19.40 4.56 -6.25
N SER A 245 19.41 5.15 -7.44
CA SER A 245 20.49 5.00 -8.41
C SER A 245 21.80 5.69 -8.00
N GLU A 246 21.73 6.73 -7.13
CA GLU A 246 22.88 7.46 -6.59
C GLU A 246 22.68 7.75 -5.10
N PRO A 247 22.74 6.71 -4.24
CA PRO A 247 22.31 6.85 -2.84
C PRO A 247 23.23 7.71 -1.96
N ASP A 248 24.47 7.90 -2.37
CA ASP A 248 25.46 8.69 -1.62
C ASP A 248 25.51 10.17 -2.03
N LYS A 249 24.74 10.55 -3.06
CA LYS A 249 24.77 11.89 -3.62
C LYS A 249 23.46 12.64 -3.37
N PRO A 250 23.45 13.63 -2.45
CA PRO A 250 22.24 14.41 -2.21
C PRO A 250 21.89 15.28 -3.41
N ILE A 251 20.59 15.34 -3.72
CA ILE A 251 20.05 16.22 -4.76
C ILE A 251 19.88 17.62 -4.18
N LYS A 252 20.41 18.61 -4.89
CA LYS A 252 20.31 20.02 -4.50
C LYS A 252 18.94 20.58 -4.85
N THR A 253 18.41 21.45 -3.98
CA THR A 253 17.22 22.24 -4.22
C THR A 253 17.58 23.74 -4.27
N ASN A 254 16.80 24.54 -5.01
CA ASN A 254 16.97 26.01 -5.01
C ASN A 254 16.45 26.65 -3.71
N VAL A 255 15.68 25.93 -2.91
CA VAL A 255 15.19 26.38 -1.59
C VAL A 255 16.00 25.67 -0.51
N LYS A 256 16.59 26.43 0.42
CA LYS A 256 17.37 25.90 1.55
C LYS A 256 16.44 25.46 2.68
N GLY A 257 16.76 24.36 3.34
CA GLY A 257 16.07 23.83 4.52
C GLY A 257 15.97 22.32 4.53
N SER A 258 15.54 21.77 5.66
CA SER A 258 15.32 20.33 5.84
C SER A 258 14.10 19.86 5.05
N ILE A 259 14.24 18.73 4.38
CA ILE A 259 13.19 18.13 3.53
C ILE A 259 12.38 17.14 4.37
N TYR A 260 11.07 17.34 4.49
CA TYR A 260 10.18 16.48 5.28
C TYR A 260 9.22 15.62 4.44
N GLY A 261 9.15 15.85 3.15
CA GLY A 261 8.29 15.09 2.25
C GLY A 261 8.52 15.44 0.80
N LEU A 262 8.24 14.49 -0.09
CA LEU A 262 8.28 14.71 -1.52
C LEU A 262 7.24 13.84 -2.23
N ALA A 263 6.79 14.30 -3.38
CA ALA A 263 5.88 13.59 -4.26
C ALA A 263 6.06 14.05 -5.70
N PHE A 264 5.77 13.18 -6.64
CA PHE A 264 5.71 13.51 -8.06
C PHE A 264 4.26 13.42 -8.54
N ASN A 265 3.89 14.22 -9.54
CA ASN A 265 2.63 14.05 -10.22
C ASN A 265 2.67 12.81 -11.13
N LYS A 266 1.51 12.43 -11.66
CA LYS A 266 1.37 11.20 -12.47
C LYS A 266 2.31 11.12 -13.66
N ASP A 267 2.52 12.25 -14.33
CA ASP A 267 3.28 12.32 -15.57
C ASP A 267 4.74 12.72 -15.32
N PHE A 268 5.14 12.82 -14.03
CA PHE A 268 6.47 13.19 -13.57
C PHE A 268 6.98 14.54 -14.11
N THR A 269 6.06 15.42 -14.50
CA THR A 269 6.34 16.78 -14.98
C THR A 269 6.42 17.80 -13.84
N GLN A 270 5.98 17.43 -12.64
CA GLN A 270 6.03 18.25 -11.44
C GLN A 270 6.43 17.43 -10.22
N VAL A 271 7.17 18.08 -9.34
CA VAL A 271 7.50 17.61 -8.01
C VAL A 271 6.95 18.56 -6.96
N ALA A 272 6.49 18.02 -5.84
CA ALA A 272 6.14 18.76 -4.64
C ALA A 272 7.04 18.34 -3.50
N VAL A 273 7.57 19.31 -2.75
CA VAL A 273 8.51 19.08 -1.64
C VAL A 273 8.04 19.88 -0.43
N SER A 274 7.99 19.26 0.75
CA SER A 274 7.82 19.99 2.00
C SER A 274 9.18 20.33 2.61
N ILE A 275 9.43 21.61 2.79
CA ILE A 275 10.71 22.16 3.23
C ILE A 275 10.50 22.98 4.50
N GLY A 276 11.35 22.74 5.51
CA GLY A 276 11.44 23.57 6.69
C GLY A 276 12.21 24.85 6.38
N VAL A 277 11.51 25.98 6.38
CA VAL A 277 12.07 27.31 6.15
C VAL A 277 11.79 28.16 7.36
N GLN A 278 12.85 28.63 8.03
CA GLN A 278 12.75 29.34 9.32
C GLN A 278 12.04 28.47 10.37
N ASP A 279 10.89 28.91 10.86
CA ASP A 279 10.06 28.24 11.87
C ASP A 279 8.83 27.52 11.29
N LYS A 280 8.72 27.43 9.97
CA LYS A 280 7.57 26.89 9.24
C LYS A 280 7.97 25.74 8.33
N ILE A 281 7.01 24.85 8.07
CA ILE A 281 7.13 23.81 7.04
C ILE A 281 6.15 24.17 5.91
N LYS A 282 6.65 24.38 4.72
CA LYS A 282 5.86 24.79 3.56
C LYS A 282 6.01 23.82 2.40
N ILE A 283 5.00 23.77 1.53
CA ILE A 283 5.07 23.02 0.28
C ILE A 283 5.58 23.93 -0.83
N PHE A 284 6.55 23.41 -1.55
CA PHE A 284 7.09 24.00 -2.77
C PHE A 284 6.82 23.05 -3.94
N THR A 285 6.49 23.57 -5.10
CA THR A 285 6.27 22.80 -6.34
C THR A 285 7.10 23.37 -7.49
N GLY A 286 7.45 22.53 -8.42
CA GLY A 286 8.20 22.92 -9.61
C GLY A 286 8.35 21.78 -10.61
N PRO A 287 8.88 22.05 -11.81
CA PRO A 287 9.14 21.00 -12.80
C PRO A 287 10.28 20.06 -12.38
N ASN A 288 11.16 20.54 -11.50
CA ASN A 288 12.27 19.79 -10.92
C ASN A 288 12.70 20.39 -9.57
N PHE A 289 13.64 19.75 -8.89
CA PHE A 289 14.13 20.19 -7.57
C PHE A 289 14.91 21.53 -7.59
N GLY A 290 15.38 21.97 -8.74
CA GLY A 290 16.12 23.22 -8.92
C GLY A 290 15.23 24.44 -9.21
N GLU A 291 13.93 24.26 -9.42
CA GLU A 291 13.00 25.32 -9.82
C GLU A 291 11.72 25.34 -8.97
N LEU A 292 11.88 25.10 -7.68
CA LEU A 292 10.79 25.06 -6.71
C LEU A 292 10.28 26.47 -6.37
N LYS A 293 8.95 26.63 -6.31
CA LYS A 293 8.25 27.83 -5.87
C LYS A 293 7.26 27.47 -4.76
N GLU A 294 7.07 28.37 -3.80
CA GLU A 294 6.10 28.16 -2.72
C GLU A 294 4.68 27.98 -3.28
N ALA A 295 3.99 26.94 -2.80
CA ALA A 295 2.66 26.53 -3.28
C ALA A 295 1.63 26.40 -2.16
N SER A 296 2.03 26.31 -0.87
CA SER A 296 1.08 26.22 0.23
C SER A 296 0.76 27.58 0.82
N PRO A 297 -0.53 27.95 0.97
CA PRO A 297 -0.94 29.18 1.65
C PRO A 297 -0.86 29.07 3.19
N ILE A 298 -0.51 27.89 3.72
CA ILE A 298 -0.55 27.54 5.15
C ILE A 298 0.87 27.50 5.70
N GLY A 299 1.07 27.94 6.95
CA GLY A 299 2.38 28.02 7.59
C GLY A 299 2.97 26.67 7.98
N MET A 300 2.14 25.65 8.26
CA MET A 300 2.56 24.29 8.58
C MET A 300 1.89 23.31 7.60
N ALA A 301 2.59 23.00 6.51
CA ALA A 301 2.13 22.11 5.46
C ALA A 301 3.19 21.05 5.14
N PHE A 302 2.80 19.78 5.18
CA PHE A 302 3.70 18.64 5.00
C PHE A 302 3.00 17.48 4.29
N ARG A 303 3.75 16.40 3.98
CA ARG A 303 3.26 15.23 3.24
C ARG A 303 2.57 15.59 1.93
N PRO A 304 3.28 16.27 1.01
CA PRO A 304 2.72 16.57 -0.29
C PRO A 304 2.36 15.30 -1.04
N SER A 305 1.33 15.39 -1.85
CA SER A 305 0.95 14.40 -2.86
C SER A 305 0.23 15.10 -4.01
N PHE A 306 0.02 14.38 -5.11
CA PHE A 306 -0.81 14.86 -6.21
C PHE A 306 -2.01 13.95 -6.38
N THR A 307 -3.16 14.54 -6.67
CA THR A 307 -4.33 13.77 -7.07
C THR A 307 -4.13 13.18 -8.47
N PRO A 308 -4.90 12.19 -8.88
CA PRO A 308 -4.87 11.67 -10.26
C PRO A 308 -5.18 12.71 -11.33
N THR A 309 -5.86 13.81 -11.00
CA THR A 309 -6.14 14.94 -11.90
C THR A 309 -5.06 16.02 -11.85
N GLY A 310 -3.98 15.82 -11.09
CA GLY A 310 -2.83 16.72 -11.02
C GLY A 310 -2.94 17.84 -9.98
N LYS A 311 -3.98 17.85 -9.13
CA LYS A 311 -4.10 18.84 -8.05
C LYS A 311 -3.12 18.57 -6.94
N LEU A 312 -2.57 19.63 -6.35
CA LEU A 312 -1.72 19.51 -5.17
C LEU A 312 -2.56 19.15 -3.95
N ALA A 313 -2.15 18.11 -3.23
CA ALA A 313 -2.71 17.74 -1.95
C ALA A 313 -1.61 17.70 -0.88
N PHE A 314 -1.96 18.01 0.35
CA PHE A 314 -1.03 18.02 1.47
C PHE A 314 -1.78 17.90 2.80
N VAL A 315 -1.04 17.62 3.87
CA VAL A 315 -1.53 17.74 5.25
C VAL A 315 -1.08 19.09 5.78
N GLY A 316 -1.99 19.85 6.33
CA GLY A 316 -1.69 21.16 6.89
C GLY A 316 -2.36 21.41 8.23
N GLU A 317 -1.98 22.48 8.92
CA GLU A 317 -2.65 22.91 10.13
C GLU A 317 -4.09 23.34 9.84
N GLY A 318 -5.02 22.91 10.72
CA GLY A 318 -6.38 23.43 10.80
C GLY A 318 -6.54 24.22 12.08
N LYS A 319 -7.77 24.65 12.36
CA LYS A 319 -8.08 25.46 13.55
C LYS A 319 -7.75 24.73 14.86
N PHE A 320 -7.94 23.42 14.93
CA PHE A 320 -7.77 22.59 16.14
C PHE A 320 -6.83 21.41 15.93
N ASN A 321 -6.79 20.86 14.70
CA ASN A 321 -6.04 19.66 14.34
C ASN A 321 -5.50 19.76 12.92
N GLN A 322 -4.65 18.81 12.55
CA GLN A 322 -4.19 18.66 11.17
C GLN A 322 -5.34 18.24 10.25
N ARG A 323 -5.36 18.78 9.05
CA ARG A 323 -6.37 18.50 8.03
C ARG A 323 -5.72 18.11 6.70
N VAL A 324 -6.44 17.36 5.90
CA VAL A 324 -6.09 17.09 4.50
C VAL A 324 -6.64 18.19 3.62
N TYR A 325 -5.79 18.75 2.78
CA TYR A 325 -6.10 19.80 1.80
C TYR A 325 -5.92 19.28 0.38
N VAL A 326 -6.79 19.67 -0.52
CA VAL A 326 -6.67 19.48 -1.97
C VAL A 326 -6.92 20.80 -2.63
N ASP A 327 -5.99 21.25 -3.45
CA ASP A 327 -6.04 22.56 -4.14
C ASP A 327 -6.34 23.72 -3.17
N GLY A 328 -5.64 23.70 -2.02
CA GLY A 328 -5.78 24.70 -0.96
C GLY A 328 -7.08 24.63 -0.13
N LYS A 329 -8.00 23.71 -0.44
CA LYS A 329 -9.27 23.53 0.28
C LYS A 329 -9.21 22.31 1.20
N PRO A 330 -9.69 22.44 2.47
CA PRO A 330 -9.75 21.31 3.38
C PRO A 330 -10.86 20.34 2.95
N ILE A 331 -10.52 19.05 2.86
CA ILE A 331 -11.47 17.97 2.48
C ILE A 331 -11.77 16.99 3.62
N SER A 332 -10.98 17.00 4.69
CA SER A 332 -11.22 16.20 5.88
C SER A 332 -12.16 16.93 6.86
N PRO A 333 -12.86 16.20 7.76
CA PRO A 333 -13.73 16.81 8.77
C PRO A 333 -12.96 17.78 9.67
N GLU A 334 -13.65 18.80 10.17
CA GLU A 334 -13.14 19.64 11.24
C GLU A 334 -13.25 18.91 12.59
N GLY A 335 -12.35 19.21 13.52
CA GLY A 335 -12.38 18.63 14.86
C GLY A 335 -11.69 17.28 15.01
N VAL A 336 -11.35 16.60 13.92
CA VAL A 336 -10.56 15.36 13.94
C VAL A 336 -9.19 15.57 13.32
N MET A 337 -8.18 14.86 13.82
CA MET A 337 -6.88 14.80 13.17
C MET A 337 -7.01 13.97 11.90
N ALA A 338 -6.55 14.50 10.76
CA ALA A 338 -6.51 13.79 9.49
C ALA A 338 -5.12 13.86 8.87
N SER A 339 -4.61 12.75 8.35
CA SER A 339 -3.24 12.66 7.85
C SER A 339 -3.07 11.61 6.76
N ALA A 340 -1.92 11.65 6.10
CA ALA A 340 -1.45 10.67 5.12
C ALA A 340 -2.47 10.38 4.00
N PRO A 341 -2.91 11.38 3.22
CA PRO A 341 -3.83 11.14 2.12
C PRO A 341 -3.19 10.32 1.01
N THR A 342 -3.99 9.42 0.43
CA THR A 342 -3.71 8.71 -0.82
C THR A 342 -4.91 8.80 -1.74
N PHE A 343 -4.70 8.66 -3.05
CA PHE A 343 -5.75 8.83 -4.06
C PHE A 343 -5.86 7.58 -4.92
N CYS A 344 -6.98 6.87 -4.77
CA CYS A 344 -7.28 5.65 -5.49
C CYS A 344 -8.07 5.94 -6.76
N ARG A 345 -7.64 5.40 -7.89
CA ARG A 345 -8.38 5.45 -9.17
C ARG A 345 -9.37 4.30 -9.23
N HIS A 346 -10.37 4.35 -8.38
CA HIS A 346 -11.41 3.35 -8.37
C HIS A 346 -12.24 3.41 -9.67
N PRO A 347 -12.79 2.29 -10.19
CA PRO A 347 -13.65 2.30 -11.37
C PRO A 347 -14.83 3.28 -11.29
N ASP A 348 -15.42 3.47 -10.11
CA ASP A 348 -16.53 4.40 -9.86
C ASP A 348 -16.09 5.86 -9.67
N GLY A 349 -14.81 6.16 -9.83
CA GLY A 349 -14.25 7.49 -9.67
C GLY A 349 -13.13 7.57 -8.63
N ILE A 350 -12.50 8.74 -8.55
CA ILE A 350 -11.37 8.95 -7.64
C ILE A 350 -11.86 8.95 -6.19
N ARG A 351 -11.22 8.12 -5.36
CA ARG A 351 -11.42 8.06 -3.91
C ARG A 351 -10.18 8.58 -3.20
N THR A 352 -10.36 9.55 -2.31
CA THR A 352 -9.31 9.99 -1.38
C THR A 352 -9.44 9.20 -0.10
N VAL A 353 -8.40 8.49 0.30
CA VAL A 353 -8.34 7.75 1.57
C VAL A 353 -7.30 8.40 2.47
N PHE A 354 -7.64 8.61 3.73
CA PHE A 354 -6.74 9.18 4.72
C PHE A 354 -7.01 8.58 6.10
N SER A 355 -6.04 8.72 7.00
CA SER A 355 -6.21 8.35 8.40
C SER A 355 -6.89 9.49 9.15
N ALA A 356 -7.94 9.20 9.93
CA ALA A 356 -8.65 10.20 10.72
C ALA A 356 -9.05 9.66 12.10
N GLY A 357 -9.07 10.54 13.12
CA GLY A 357 -9.49 10.16 14.48
C GLY A 357 -9.10 11.17 15.53
N LEU A 358 -9.18 10.76 16.80
CA LEU A 358 -8.73 11.53 17.95
C LEU A 358 -7.59 10.82 18.68
N GLY A 359 -6.57 11.59 19.05
CA GLY A 359 -5.44 11.08 19.80
C GLY A 359 -4.65 10.02 19.03
N LYS A 360 -4.52 8.82 19.63
CA LYS A 360 -3.73 7.71 19.08
C LYS A 360 -4.55 6.69 18.27
N ILE A 361 -5.86 6.80 18.28
CA ILE A 361 -6.75 5.87 17.57
C ILE A 361 -7.18 6.54 16.27
N LEU A 362 -6.77 5.96 15.18
CA LEU A 362 -7.06 6.43 13.83
C LEU A 362 -7.78 5.33 13.05
N ASP A 363 -8.79 5.74 12.29
CA ASP A 363 -9.42 4.90 11.29
C ASP A 363 -9.13 5.40 9.88
N LEU A 364 -9.31 4.52 8.90
CA LEU A 364 -9.30 4.91 7.50
C LEU A 364 -10.67 5.47 7.12
N VAL A 365 -10.65 6.63 6.50
CA VAL A 365 -11.83 7.32 5.98
C VAL A 365 -11.62 7.60 4.50
N ALA A 366 -12.65 7.35 3.70
CA ALA A 366 -12.68 7.64 2.27
C ALA A 366 -13.65 8.77 1.95
N THR A 367 -13.33 9.55 0.91
CA THR A 367 -14.20 10.58 0.34
C THR A 367 -13.90 10.73 -1.15
N GLY A 368 -14.60 11.61 -1.86
CA GLY A 368 -14.25 11.98 -3.23
C GLY A 368 -12.93 12.77 -3.32
N GLU A 369 -12.42 12.99 -4.53
CA GLU A 369 -11.17 13.72 -4.76
C GLU A 369 -11.16 15.11 -4.11
N ASN A 370 -12.29 15.80 -4.16
CA ASN A 370 -12.47 17.17 -3.64
C ASN A 370 -13.25 17.20 -2.31
N GLY A 371 -13.31 16.08 -1.58
CA GLY A 371 -14.17 15.94 -0.42
C GLY A 371 -15.60 15.50 -0.77
N GLY A 372 -16.55 15.73 0.13
CA GLY A 372 -17.95 15.33 0.00
C GLY A 372 -18.34 14.29 1.04
N GLN A 373 -19.20 13.35 0.67
CA GLN A 373 -19.62 12.28 1.57
C GLN A 373 -18.43 11.46 2.06
N LEU A 374 -18.41 11.20 3.35
CA LEU A 374 -17.38 10.40 4.01
C LEU A 374 -17.87 8.97 4.19
N ALA A 375 -16.97 8.00 4.01
CA ALA A 375 -17.16 6.61 4.34
C ALA A 375 -16.04 6.15 5.27
N ARG A 376 -16.36 5.54 6.41
CA ARG A 376 -15.40 4.96 7.34
C ARG A 376 -15.09 3.53 6.91
N LEU A 377 -13.85 3.26 6.55
CA LEU A 377 -13.41 1.95 6.03
C LEU A 377 -13.00 0.99 7.14
N THR A 378 -12.52 1.50 8.28
CA THR A 378 -12.13 0.69 9.45
C THR A 378 -12.77 1.24 10.71
N GLN A 379 -13.11 0.36 11.65
CA GLN A 379 -13.69 0.75 12.94
C GLN A 379 -13.28 -0.26 14.02
N GLY A 380 -12.81 0.24 15.17
CA GLY A 380 -12.56 -0.57 16.36
C GLY A 380 -11.42 -1.59 16.23
N ALA A 381 -10.58 -1.48 15.20
CA ALA A 381 -9.50 -2.42 14.88
C ALA A 381 -8.11 -1.82 15.16
N GLY A 382 -7.89 -1.24 16.34
CA GLY A 382 -6.66 -0.53 16.68
C GLY A 382 -6.52 0.79 15.93
N SER A 383 -5.28 1.30 15.77
CA SER A 383 -4.99 2.47 14.95
C SER A 383 -4.58 2.06 13.55
N ASN A 384 -5.23 2.62 12.53
CA ASN A 384 -5.00 2.34 11.12
C ASN A 384 -4.45 3.58 10.43
N SER A 385 -3.28 3.47 9.80
CA SER A 385 -2.53 4.65 9.35
C SER A 385 -1.77 4.42 8.04
N TYR A 386 -1.40 5.54 7.41
CA TYR A 386 -0.60 5.57 6.17
C TYR A 386 -1.20 4.75 5.03
N PRO A 387 -2.45 4.99 4.63
CA PRO A 387 -3.04 4.26 3.51
C PRO A 387 -2.28 4.50 2.20
N ALA A 388 -2.21 3.45 1.38
CA ALA A 388 -1.68 3.52 0.01
C ALA A 388 -2.58 2.69 -0.92
N CYS A 389 -2.93 3.24 -2.07
CA CYS A 389 -3.82 2.58 -3.04
C CYS A 389 -3.06 1.64 -3.96
N SER A 390 -3.66 0.50 -4.27
CA SER A 390 -3.17 -0.39 -5.32
C SER A 390 -3.16 0.28 -6.70
N ALA A 391 -2.41 -0.29 -7.61
CA ALA A 391 -2.25 0.23 -8.96
C ALA A 391 -3.56 0.25 -9.77
N ASP A 392 -4.49 -0.67 -9.49
CA ASP A 392 -5.83 -0.74 -10.07
C ASP A 392 -6.87 0.13 -9.34
N GLY A 393 -6.50 0.69 -8.18
CA GLY A 393 -7.34 1.58 -7.39
C GLY A 393 -8.45 0.91 -6.58
N ARG A 394 -8.52 -0.43 -6.54
CA ARG A 394 -9.57 -1.18 -5.83
C ARG A 394 -9.20 -1.58 -4.41
N LEU A 395 -7.89 -1.66 -4.12
CA LEU A 395 -7.38 -2.04 -2.82
C LEU A 395 -6.69 -0.86 -2.13
N VAL A 396 -6.66 -0.92 -0.81
CA VAL A 396 -5.86 -0.03 0.03
C VAL A 396 -5.00 -0.86 0.97
N ALA A 397 -3.70 -0.58 0.99
CA ALA A 397 -2.78 -1.08 2.00
C ALA A 397 -2.64 -0.07 3.13
N PHE A 398 -2.39 -0.51 4.35
CA PHE A 398 -2.23 0.36 5.52
C PHE A 398 -1.54 -0.36 6.68
N PHE A 399 -0.92 0.39 7.58
CA PHE A 399 -0.44 -0.16 8.83
C PHE A 399 -1.53 -0.15 9.89
N SER A 400 -1.62 -1.25 10.65
CA SER A 400 -2.57 -1.40 11.74
C SER A 400 -1.86 -1.81 13.04
N THR A 401 -2.30 -1.26 14.15
CA THR A 401 -1.86 -1.65 15.50
C THR A 401 -2.85 -2.58 16.19
N ARG A 402 -3.77 -3.18 15.43
CA ARG A 402 -4.77 -4.09 15.97
C ARG A 402 -4.15 -5.22 16.77
N THR A 403 -4.80 -5.60 17.86
CA THR A 403 -4.36 -6.70 18.74
C THR A 403 -5.19 -7.96 18.57
N SER A 404 -6.33 -7.86 17.86
CA SER A 404 -7.22 -8.97 17.53
C SER A 404 -6.92 -9.54 16.13
N GLY A 405 -7.40 -10.74 15.86
CA GLY A 405 -7.20 -11.42 14.58
C GLY A 405 -5.73 -11.76 14.33
N GLU A 406 -5.17 -11.28 13.24
CA GLU A 406 -3.79 -11.57 12.85
C GLU A 406 -2.74 -10.68 13.57
N GLY A 407 -3.17 -9.72 14.38
CA GLY A 407 -2.29 -8.83 15.15
C GLY A 407 -1.74 -7.63 14.35
N PRO A 408 -0.76 -6.89 14.91
CA PRO A 408 -0.21 -5.71 14.24
C PRO A 408 0.50 -6.04 12.93
N GLY A 409 0.56 -5.07 12.00
CA GLY A 409 1.30 -5.23 10.76
C GLY A 409 0.78 -4.40 9.59
N LEU A 410 1.23 -4.77 8.39
CA LEU A 410 0.77 -4.25 7.11
C LEU A 410 -0.42 -5.06 6.62
N TYR A 411 -1.50 -4.38 6.32
CA TYR A 411 -2.77 -4.95 5.88
C TYR A 411 -3.16 -4.47 4.49
N VAL A 412 -3.97 -5.27 3.80
CA VAL A 412 -4.62 -4.93 2.53
C VAL A 412 -6.11 -5.21 2.66
N MET A 413 -6.96 -4.33 2.14
CA MET A 413 -8.42 -4.50 2.06
C MET A 413 -8.98 -3.85 0.79
N ARG A 414 -10.20 -4.21 0.43
CA ARG A 414 -10.94 -3.54 -0.65
C ARG A 414 -11.48 -2.19 -0.19
N LEU A 415 -11.57 -1.24 -1.12
CA LEU A 415 -12.15 0.08 -0.86
C LEU A 415 -13.68 0.07 -0.74
N ASP A 416 -14.34 -0.89 -1.37
CA ASP A 416 -15.79 -1.05 -1.35
C ASP A 416 -16.27 -1.97 -0.21
N GLY A 417 -15.39 -2.30 0.72
CA GLY A 417 -15.64 -3.16 1.86
C GLY A 417 -15.01 -4.55 1.70
N GLY A 418 -14.93 -5.26 2.81
CA GLY A 418 -14.35 -6.59 2.89
C GLY A 418 -13.33 -6.70 4.02
N ARG A 419 -13.00 -7.92 4.39
CA ARG A 419 -12.08 -8.20 5.50
C ARG A 419 -10.66 -7.76 5.14
N ALA A 420 -10.07 -6.95 6.01
CA ALA A 420 -8.65 -6.64 5.92
C ALA A 420 -7.80 -7.89 6.19
N LYS A 421 -6.83 -8.20 5.32
CA LYS A 421 -5.91 -9.34 5.44
C LYS A 421 -4.50 -8.81 5.71
N ARG A 422 -3.81 -9.41 6.70
CA ARG A 422 -2.42 -9.05 6.97
C ARG A 422 -1.51 -9.66 5.92
N VAL A 423 -0.70 -8.82 5.29
CA VAL A 423 0.30 -9.24 4.31
C VAL A 423 1.71 -9.33 4.91
N SER A 424 1.98 -8.57 5.98
CA SER A 424 3.27 -8.61 6.68
C SER A 424 3.11 -8.24 8.16
N THR A 425 4.00 -8.76 9.01
CA THR A 425 4.12 -8.36 10.42
C THR A 425 4.90 -7.06 10.62
N LEU A 426 5.53 -6.54 9.56
CA LEU A 426 6.26 -5.29 9.60
C LEU A 426 5.30 -4.12 9.83
N THR A 427 5.76 -3.17 10.62
CA THR A 427 5.10 -1.89 10.86
C THR A 427 5.97 -0.75 10.37
N GLY A 428 5.35 0.38 10.08
CA GLY A 428 6.09 1.52 9.56
C GLY A 428 5.22 2.75 9.35
N ASP A 429 5.74 3.66 8.55
CA ASP A 429 5.06 4.87 8.13
C ASP A 429 5.37 5.21 6.67
N SER A 430 4.71 6.26 6.14
CA SER A 430 4.96 6.79 4.78
C SER A 430 4.81 5.73 3.68
N LEU A 431 3.82 4.85 3.82
CA LEU A 431 3.53 3.79 2.85
C LEU A 431 3.21 4.38 1.47
N ARG A 432 3.77 3.77 0.44
CA ARG A 432 3.49 4.00 -0.98
C ARG A 432 3.26 2.67 -1.66
N TRP A 433 2.38 2.65 -2.63
CA TRP A 433 2.11 1.48 -3.47
C TRP A 433 2.18 1.91 -4.93
N ASP A 434 3.10 1.35 -5.69
CA ASP A 434 3.32 1.79 -7.07
C ASP A 434 3.51 0.60 -8.02
N ARG A 435 3.18 0.82 -9.28
CA ARG A 435 3.37 -0.18 -10.33
C ARG A 435 4.85 -0.48 -10.54
N LEU A 436 5.13 -1.73 -10.87
CA LEU A 436 6.42 -2.08 -11.44
C LEU A 436 6.58 -1.46 -12.83
N PRO A 437 7.82 -1.30 -13.33
CA PRO A 437 8.05 -1.02 -14.75
C PRO A 437 7.29 -1.99 -15.63
N PRO A 438 7.04 -1.66 -16.91
CA PRO A 438 6.35 -2.58 -17.82
C PRO A 438 6.92 -3.99 -17.78
N SER A 439 6.04 -4.99 -17.81
CA SER A 439 6.40 -6.40 -17.80
C SER A 439 7.43 -6.71 -18.87
N GLN A 440 8.42 -7.53 -18.51
CA GLN A 440 9.44 -8.05 -19.42
C GLN A 440 9.04 -9.41 -20.02
N SER A 441 7.84 -9.91 -19.69
CA SER A 441 7.32 -11.14 -20.26
C SER A 441 7.03 -10.99 -21.76
N ILE A 442 7.39 -12.02 -22.51
CA ILE A 442 7.08 -12.13 -23.94
C ILE A 442 5.93 -13.12 -24.09
N GLU A 443 4.77 -12.65 -24.53
CA GLU A 443 3.63 -13.53 -24.82
C GLU A 443 3.95 -14.41 -26.03
N LYS A 444 3.90 -15.73 -25.83
CA LYS A 444 4.05 -16.72 -26.92
C LYS A 444 2.69 -17.03 -27.52
N LYS A 445 2.62 -17.00 -28.84
CA LYS A 445 1.43 -17.41 -29.61
C LYS A 445 1.26 -18.93 -29.61
#